data_6f5327b7256625c87870f8a4f51c8604
#
_entry.id   6f5327b7256625c87870f8a4f51c8604
#
_cell.length_a   1.000
_cell.length_b   1.000
_cell.length_c   1.000
_cell.angle_alpha   90.00
_cell.angle_beta   90.00
_cell.angle_gamma   90.00
#
_symmetry.space_group_name_H-M   'P 1'
#
loop_
_entity.id
_entity.type
_entity.pdbx_description
1 polymer ?
#
loop_
_entity_poly.entity_id
_entity_poly.type
_entity_poly.pdbx_seq_one_letter_code
_entity_poly.pdbx_strand_id
1 'polypeptide(L)'
;EDNTTGAANVAVGQNALANNTTASNNIAIGLEALYTNTTGAQCIAIGGGAAAASNISNTLAIGYSALNDLTTGARNVAIGNYALDTTQSGSNSVAVGYAAGDAVTTASSLVLVGDVAGDAITTSTGCVAIGASALSTHATGSANTAVGKTALADCANGGNTAVGLEAGLSVTTGYNNTLVGEDAGDTITTGFGNTCVGINANPSLANGEKQIVIGYDFSGNGDNKISMGSSAGYVWNSFTANNTWTQVSDERTKKNIESDDLGLEFINK
;
A
#
# COMPACT_ATOMS: atom_id res chain seq x y z
N GLU A 1 -38.42 20.10 -2.98
CA GLU A 1 -37.21 20.46 -2.17
C GLU A 1 -37.68 20.70 -0.75
N ASP A 2 -37.30 19.79 0.17
CA ASP A 2 -37.90 19.73 1.50
C ASP A 2 -37.00 20.41 2.56
N ASN A 3 -36.11 21.34 2.15
CA ASN A 3 -35.24 22.03 3.10
C ASN A 3 -36.10 22.90 4.06
N THR A 4 -36.21 22.47 5.32
CA THR A 4 -37.06 23.12 6.33
C THR A 4 -36.27 24.12 7.18
N THR A 5 -35.09 23.76 7.64
CA THR A 5 -34.26 24.60 8.53
C THR A 5 -32.77 24.60 8.15
N GLY A 6 -32.37 23.82 7.17
CA GLY A 6 -30.96 23.77 6.70
C GLY A 6 -30.52 25.10 6.11
N ALA A 7 -29.35 25.60 6.54
CA ALA A 7 -28.81 26.89 6.12
C ALA A 7 -27.44 26.74 5.39
N ALA A 8 -27.11 27.75 4.60
CA ALA A 8 -25.83 27.84 3.90
C ALA A 8 -25.50 26.61 3.00
N ASN A 9 -26.49 26.07 2.32
CA ASN A 9 -26.32 24.99 1.36
C ASN A 9 -26.21 25.52 -0.07
N VAL A 10 -25.37 24.89 -0.89
CA VAL A 10 -25.28 25.13 -2.34
C VAL A 10 -25.71 23.85 -3.05
N ALA A 11 -26.75 23.96 -3.91
CA ALA A 11 -27.23 22.84 -4.71
C ALA A 11 -27.33 23.25 -6.16
N VAL A 12 -26.59 22.58 -7.04
CA VAL A 12 -26.60 22.85 -8.51
C VAL A 12 -26.71 21.52 -9.25
N GLY A 13 -27.79 21.30 -9.94
CA GLY A 13 -28.05 20.08 -10.70
C GLY A 13 -29.40 19.45 -10.37
N GLN A 14 -29.86 18.53 -11.23
CA GLN A 14 -31.11 17.82 -11.00
C GLN A 14 -30.97 16.94 -9.75
N ASN A 15 -31.91 17.04 -8.82
CA ASN A 15 -31.94 16.30 -7.57
C ASN A 15 -30.73 16.49 -6.60
N ALA A 16 -29.87 17.49 -6.83
CA ALA A 16 -28.83 17.84 -5.88
C ALA A 16 -29.46 18.27 -4.54
N LEU A 17 -29.05 17.64 -3.41
CA LEU A 17 -29.62 17.84 -2.07
C LEU A 17 -31.15 17.73 -2.02
N ALA A 18 -31.77 16.89 -2.85
CA ALA A 18 -33.24 16.85 -2.97
C ALA A 18 -33.95 16.52 -1.65
N ASN A 19 -33.40 15.64 -0.83
CA ASN A 19 -33.99 15.20 0.42
C ASN A 19 -33.47 15.96 1.66
N ASN A 20 -32.72 17.06 1.47
CA ASN A 20 -32.18 17.83 2.59
C ASN A 20 -33.29 18.48 3.41
N THR A 21 -33.34 18.21 4.70
CA THR A 21 -34.34 18.81 5.62
C THR A 21 -33.73 19.79 6.58
N THR A 22 -32.71 19.41 7.31
CA THR A 22 -32.11 20.21 8.41
C THR A 22 -30.59 20.39 8.27
N ALA A 23 -29.96 19.68 7.36
CA ALA A 23 -28.50 19.73 7.19
C ALA A 23 -28.04 21.09 6.66
N SER A 24 -26.90 21.56 7.15
CA SER A 24 -26.34 22.86 6.84
C SER A 24 -24.90 22.80 6.34
N ASN A 25 -24.46 23.85 5.64
CA ASN A 25 -23.09 24.01 5.13
C ASN A 25 -22.66 22.90 4.15
N ASN A 26 -23.56 22.45 3.29
CA ASN A 26 -23.27 21.46 2.28
C ASN A 26 -23.10 22.11 0.90
N ILE A 27 -22.20 21.55 0.08
CA ILE A 27 -22.03 21.88 -1.34
C ILE A 27 -22.34 20.62 -2.15
N ALA A 28 -23.39 20.65 -2.98
CA ALA A 28 -23.75 19.58 -3.88
C ALA A 28 -23.87 20.11 -5.32
N ILE A 29 -23.00 19.66 -6.20
CA ILE A 29 -22.96 20.08 -7.61
C ILE A 29 -22.93 18.83 -8.49
N GLY A 30 -23.98 18.58 -9.22
CA GLY A 30 -24.13 17.43 -10.11
C GLY A 30 -25.50 16.77 -9.99
N LEU A 31 -25.85 15.91 -10.96
CA LEU A 31 -27.02 15.05 -10.89
C LEU A 31 -26.96 14.19 -9.63
N GLU A 32 -27.98 14.26 -8.76
CA GLU A 32 -28.12 13.45 -7.55
C GLU A 32 -26.97 13.55 -6.53
N ALA A 33 -26.14 14.60 -6.58
CA ALA A 33 -25.13 14.84 -5.57
C ALA A 33 -25.78 15.04 -4.19
N LEU A 34 -25.35 14.28 -3.14
CA LEU A 34 -25.94 14.24 -1.80
C LEU A 34 -27.47 14.02 -1.81
N TYR A 35 -27.94 13.15 -2.70
CA TYR A 35 -29.39 12.97 -2.93
C TYR A 35 -30.16 12.58 -1.67
N THR A 36 -29.69 11.60 -0.90
CA THR A 36 -30.38 11.11 0.32
C THR A 36 -30.05 11.89 1.60
N ASN A 37 -29.19 12.90 1.51
CA ASN A 37 -28.72 13.63 2.68
C ASN A 37 -29.87 14.42 3.35
N THR A 38 -30.25 14.04 4.55
CA THR A 38 -31.29 14.72 5.35
C THR A 38 -30.68 15.54 6.49
N THR A 39 -29.66 15.04 7.16
CA THR A 39 -29.08 15.59 8.40
C THR A 39 -27.56 15.77 8.37
N GLY A 40 -26.83 15.18 7.41
CA GLY A 40 -25.39 15.28 7.29
C GLY A 40 -24.93 16.70 6.94
N ALA A 41 -24.04 17.28 7.70
CA ALA A 41 -23.55 18.65 7.53
C ALA A 41 -22.07 18.71 7.14
N GLN A 42 -21.67 19.85 6.55
CA GLN A 42 -20.27 20.11 6.20
C GLN A 42 -19.72 19.12 5.13
N CYS A 43 -20.57 18.74 4.18
CA CYS A 43 -20.22 17.85 3.09
C CYS A 43 -19.95 18.64 1.80
N ILE A 44 -19.01 18.17 1.00
CA ILE A 44 -18.75 18.64 -0.35
C ILE A 44 -18.90 17.46 -1.30
N ALA A 45 -19.87 17.51 -2.20
CA ALA A 45 -20.08 16.52 -3.25
C ALA A 45 -20.17 17.20 -4.61
N ILE A 46 -19.22 16.90 -5.48
CA ILE A 46 -19.13 17.48 -6.83
C ILE A 46 -18.99 16.35 -7.85
N GLY A 47 -20.01 16.13 -8.64
CA GLY A 47 -20.10 15.06 -9.63
C GLY A 47 -21.48 14.39 -9.62
N GLY A 48 -21.85 13.72 -10.71
CA GLY A 48 -23.09 12.94 -10.77
C GLY A 48 -22.99 11.74 -9.81
N GLY A 49 -23.97 11.55 -8.92
CA GLY A 49 -23.97 10.49 -7.91
C GLY A 49 -22.95 10.66 -6.79
N ALA A 50 -22.21 11.77 -6.70
CA ALA A 50 -21.24 11.98 -5.64
C ALA A 50 -21.92 11.96 -4.27
N ALA A 51 -21.51 11.03 -3.39
CA ALA A 51 -22.08 10.79 -2.06
C ALA A 51 -23.63 10.67 -2.06
N ALA A 52 -24.21 10.07 -3.10
CA ALA A 52 -25.66 10.06 -3.29
C ALA A 52 -26.42 9.36 -2.16
N ALA A 53 -25.90 8.26 -1.63
CA ALA A 53 -26.49 7.54 -0.48
C ALA A 53 -26.06 8.10 0.90
N SER A 54 -25.26 9.18 0.94
CA SER A 54 -24.66 9.67 2.18
C SER A 54 -25.58 10.55 3.00
N ASN A 55 -25.73 10.22 4.27
CA ASN A 55 -26.36 11.07 5.29
C ASN A 55 -25.39 11.39 6.42
N ILE A 56 -24.11 11.53 6.12
CA ILE A 56 -22.99 11.61 7.05
C ILE A 56 -22.31 12.97 6.94
N SER A 57 -21.91 13.53 8.06
CA SER A 57 -21.19 14.81 8.11
C SER A 57 -19.68 14.65 7.76
N ASN A 58 -19.07 15.77 7.32
CA ASN A 58 -17.63 15.86 7.07
C ASN A 58 -17.13 14.91 5.96
N THR A 59 -17.85 14.81 4.87
CA THR A 59 -17.52 14.00 3.71
C THR A 59 -17.07 14.91 2.55
N LEU A 60 -15.98 14.53 1.87
CA LEU A 60 -15.54 15.16 0.63
C LEU A 60 -15.57 14.14 -0.50
N ALA A 61 -16.43 14.33 -1.48
CA ALA A 61 -16.58 13.49 -2.65
C ALA A 61 -16.51 14.34 -3.93
N ILE A 62 -15.50 14.15 -4.75
CA ILE A 62 -15.33 14.86 -6.04
C ILE A 62 -15.08 13.84 -7.15
N GLY A 63 -16.02 13.72 -8.05
CA GLY A 63 -15.99 12.78 -9.18
C GLY A 63 -17.34 12.09 -9.38
N TYR A 64 -17.54 11.49 -10.55
CA TYR A 64 -18.71 10.67 -10.82
C TYR A 64 -18.72 9.45 -9.88
N SER A 65 -19.82 9.21 -9.16
CA SER A 65 -20.00 8.14 -8.18
C SER A 65 -18.93 8.08 -7.08
N ALA A 66 -18.22 9.16 -6.77
CA ALA A 66 -17.30 9.18 -5.65
C ALA A 66 -18.10 9.03 -4.33
N LEU A 67 -17.75 8.03 -3.48
CA LEU A 67 -18.47 7.69 -2.22
C LEU A 67 -19.99 7.51 -2.40
N ASN A 68 -20.41 6.95 -3.52
CA ASN A 68 -21.84 6.83 -3.85
C ASN A 68 -22.64 6.07 -2.79
N ASP A 69 -22.14 4.93 -2.31
CA ASP A 69 -22.83 4.00 -1.41
C ASP A 69 -22.60 4.25 0.09
N LEU A 70 -21.99 5.38 0.46
CA LEU A 70 -21.62 5.68 1.85
C LEU A 70 -22.86 5.85 2.75
N THR A 71 -23.03 4.96 3.72
CA THR A 71 -24.19 4.97 4.64
C THR A 71 -23.86 5.36 6.07
N THR A 72 -22.76 4.89 6.65
CA THR A 72 -22.43 5.12 8.08
C THR A 72 -20.98 5.57 8.31
N GLY A 73 -20.08 5.44 7.33
CA GLY A 73 -18.67 5.85 7.46
C GLY A 73 -18.47 7.36 7.45
N ALA A 74 -17.60 7.90 8.27
CA ALA A 74 -17.36 9.34 8.38
C ALA A 74 -15.89 9.72 8.09
N ARG A 75 -15.69 11.02 7.77
CA ARG A 75 -14.37 11.61 7.55
C ARG A 75 -13.59 10.96 6.40
N ASN A 76 -14.28 10.68 5.30
CA ASN A 76 -13.66 10.16 4.09
C ASN A 76 -13.43 11.29 3.08
N VAL A 77 -12.34 11.17 2.35
CA VAL A 77 -11.99 12.02 1.21
C VAL A 77 -11.89 11.13 -0.02
N ALA A 78 -12.72 11.35 -1.01
CA ALA A 78 -12.69 10.66 -2.29
C ALA A 78 -12.63 11.65 -3.44
N ILE A 79 -11.57 11.62 -4.23
CA ILE A 79 -11.35 12.51 -5.36
C ILE A 79 -11.00 11.67 -6.60
N GLY A 80 -11.91 11.58 -7.53
CA GLY A 80 -11.81 10.78 -8.76
C GLY A 80 -13.10 10.04 -9.04
N ASN A 81 -13.35 9.71 -10.29
CA ASN A 81 -14.52 8.91 -10.65
C ASN A 81 -14.39 7.53 -9.99
N TYR A 82 -15.46 7.05 -9.36
CA TYR A 82 -15.54 5.78 -8.64
C TYR A 82 -14.58 5.66 -7.43
N ALA A 83 -13.99 6.74 -6.95
CA ALA A 83 -13.18 6.68 -5.74
C ALA A 83 -14.04 6.30 -4.53
N LEU A 84 -13.72 5.20 -3.83
CA LEU A 84 -14.49 4.65 -2.70
C LEU A 84 -15.99 4.45 -3.00
N ASP A 85 -16.34 4.09 -4.25
CA ASP A 85 -17.75 4.05 -4.71
C ASP A 85 -18.62 3.12 -3.87
N THR A 86 -18.17 1.88 -3.60
CA THR A 86 -18.93 0.88 -2.84
C THR A 86 -18.78 0.97 -1.32
N THR A 87 -18.10 2.01 -0.80
CA THR A 87 -17.86 2.15 0.65
C THR A 87 -19.17 2.40 1.40
N GLN A 88 -19.54 1.47 2.29
CA GLN A 88 -20.76 1.56 3.11
C GLN A 88 -20.50 2.12 4.51
N SER A 89 -19.48 1.61 5.21
CA SER A 89 -19.21 1.97 6.61
C SER A 89 -17.75 2.30 6.92
N GLY A 90 -16.86 2.26 5.93
CA GLY A 90 -15.45 2.65 6.09
C GLY A 90 -15.29 4.10 6.52
N SER A 91 -14.33 4.39 7.40
CA SER A 91 -14.08 5.72 7.94
C SER A 91 -12.62 6.14 7.89
N ASN A 92 -12.37 7.45 7.94
CA ASN A 92 -11.00 8.00 8.04
C ASN A 92 -10.10 7.60 6.87
N SER A 93 -10.65 7.49 5.67
CA SER A 93 -9.90 7.07 4.47
C SER A 93 -9.74 8.22 3.49
N VAL A 94 -8.62 8.23 2.79
CA VAL A 94 -8.31 9.15 1.69
C VAL A 94 -8.08 8.33 0.44
N ALA A 95 -8.86 8.59 -0.62
CA ALA A 95 -8.70 8.01 -1.94
C ALA A 95 -8.65 9.10 -3.00
N VAL A 96 -7.59 9.11 -3.79
CA VAL A 96 -7.38 10.08 -4.86
C VAL A 96 -6.93 9.36 -6.13
N GLY A 97 -7.78 9.29 -7.12
CA GLY A 97 -7.55 8.63 -8.41
C GLY A 97 -8.81 7.98 -8.97
N TYR A 98 -8.76 7.59 -10.23
CA TYR A 98 -9.83 6.81 -10.83
C TYR A 98 -9.93 5.45 -10.12
N ALA A 99 -11.15 5.07 -9.68
CA ALA A 99 -11.44 3.82 -8.99
C ALA A 99 -10.49 3.49 -7.81
N ALA A 100 -9.88 4.51 -7.18
CA ALA A 100 -9.06 4.29 -5.99
C ALA A 100 -9.95 3.76 -4.84
N GLY A 101 -9.71 2.51 -4.42
CA GLY A 101 -10.50 1.83 -3.39
C GLY A 101 -11.94 1.53 -3.79
N ASP A 102 -12.24 1.29 -5.05
CA ASP A 102 -13.60 1.08 -5.57
C ASP A 102 -14.36 -0.05 -4.83
N ALA A 103 -13.72 -1.18 -4.55
CA ALA A 103 -14.33 -2.30 -3.85
C ALA A 103 -14.36 -2.17 -2.30
N VAL A 104 -13.90 -1.06 -1.73
CA VAL A 104 -13.89 -0.87 -0.27
C VAL A 104 -15.31 -0.88 0.28
N THR A 105 -15.62 -1.77 1.22
CA THR A 105 -16.94 -1.86 1.86
C THR A 105 -16.92 -1.36 3.30
N THR A 106 -16.08 -1.95 4.15
CA THR A 106 -16.01 -1.66 5.59
C THR A 106 -14.62 -1.26 6.07
N ALA A 107 -13.62 -1.33 5.21
CA ALA A 107 -12.24 -0.96 5.53
C ALA A 107 -12.12 0.50 5.98
N SER A 108 -11.19 0.79 6.88
CA SER A 108 -10.98 2.11 7.44
C SER A 108 -9.51 2.48 7.53
N SER A 109 -9.23 3.77 7.68
CA SER A 109 -7.86 4.28 7.85
C SER A 109 -6.94 3.95 6.65
N LEU A 110 -7.47 4.13 5.45
CA LEU A 110 -6.76 3.90 4.20
C LEU A 110 -6.18 5.20 3.63
N VAL A 111 -5.03 5.07 2.96
CA VAL A 111 -4.48 6.11 2.07
C VAL A 111 -4.25 5.47 0.70
N LEU A 112 -5.10 5.82 -0.27
CA LEU A 112 -5.12 5.23 -1.61
C LEU A 112 -4.93 6.36 -2.64
N VAL A 113 -3.78 6.43 -3.28
CA VAL A 113 -3.47 7.51 -4.22
C VAL A 113 -2.91 6.94 -5.52
N GLY A 114 -3.65 7.03 -6.58
CA GLY A 114 -3.29 6.53 -7.91
C GLY A 114 -4.48 5.92 -8.65
N ASP A 115 -4.31 5.68 -9.93
CA ASP A 115 -5.26 4.96 -10.76
C ASP A 115 -5.40 3.53 -10.25
N VAL A 116 -6.60 3.08 -9.91
CA VAL A 116 -6.95 1.78 -9.32
C VAL A 116 -6.08 1.37 -8.11
N ALA A 117 -5.59 2.34 -7.33
CA ALA A 117 -4.85 2.06 -6.11
C ALA A 117 -5.78 1.44 -5.06
N GLY A 118 -5.46 0.23 -4.60
CA GLY A 118 -6.25 -0.50 -3.61
C GLY A 118 -7.68 -0.83 -4.03
N ASP A 119 -7.96 -0.90 -5.34
CA ASP A 119 -9.32 -1.06 -5.87
C ASP A 119 -10.01 -2.35 -5.46
N ALA A 120 -9.26 -3.43 -5.19
CA ALA A 120 -9.80 -4.67 -4.67
C ALA A 120 -9.86 -4.76 -3.13
N ILE A 121 -9.41 -3.76 -2.38
CA ILE A 121 -9.50 -3.75 -0.91
C ILE A 121 -10.98 -3.74 -0.49
N THR A 122 -11.39 -4.72 0.32
CA THR A 122 -12.77 -4.82 0.83
C THR A 122 -12.87 -4.49 2.31
N THR A 123 -12.13 -5.18 3.16
CA THR A 123 -12.24 -5.11 4.63
C THR A 123 -10.92 -4.80 5.34
N SER A 124 -9.79 -4.75 4.61
CA SER A 124 -8.46 -4.48 5.18
C SER A 124 -8.36 -3.08 5.75
N THR A 125 -7.72 -2.91 6.89
CA THR A 125 -7.56 -1.62 7.56
C THR A 125 -6.10 -1.19 7.65
N GLY A 126 -5.88 0.14 7.72
CA GLY A 126 -4.54 0.69 7.92
C GLY A 126 -3.58 0.48 6.75
N CYS A 127 -4.08 0.33 5.53
CA CYS A 127 -3.25 0.17 4.34
C CYS A 127 -2.91 1.51 3.70
N VAL A 128 -1.69 1.61 3.16
CA VAL A 128 -1.23 2.72 2.33
C VAL A 128 -0.90 2.17 0.94
N ALA A 129 -1.59 2.65 -0.09
CA ALA A 129 -1.33 2.34 -1.49
C ALA A 129 -1.13 3.64 -2.27
N ILE A 130 0.09 3.91 -2.70
CA ILE A 130 0.45 5.10 -3.46
C ILE A 130 1.14 4.69 -4.75
N GLY A 131 0.47 4.87 -5.86
CA GLY A 131 0.91 4.49 -7.21
C GLY A 131 -0.18 3.77 -7.98
N ALA A 132 -0.11 3.81 -9.31
CA ALA A 132 -1.07 3.10 -10.14
C ALA A 132 -1.02 1.59 -9.84
N SER A 133 -2.17 0.97 -9.59
CA SER A 133 -2.32 -0.45 -9.27
C SER A 133 -1.53 -0.92 -8.03
N ALA A 134 -1.13 -0.04 -7.12
CA ALA A 134 -0.59 -0.47 -5.83
C ALA A 134 -1.69 -1.17 -5.01
N LEU A 135 -1.43 -2.37 -4.44
CA LEU A 135 -2.41 -3.19 -3.69
C LEU A 135 -3.72 -3.45 -4.47
N SER A 136 -3.66 -3.72 -5.79
CA SER A 136 -4.85 -3.69 -6.65
C SER A 136 -5.61 -5.01 -6.77
N THR A 137 -5.05 -6.18 -6.46
CA THR A 137 -5.72 -7.45 -6.74
C THR A 137 -6.15 -8.25 -5.52
N HIS A 138 -5.64 -7.97 -4.32
CA HIS A 138 -6.03 -8.69 -3.11
C HIS A 138 -6.28 -7.78 -1.90
N ALA A 139 -7.24 -8.14 -1.10
CA ALA A 139 -7.97 -7.19 -0.29
C ALA A 139 -8.17 -7.54 1.17
N THR A 140 -7.54 -8.55 1.72
CA THR A 140 -7.83 -9.00 3.11
C THR A 140 -6.68 -8.78 4.09
N GLY A 141 -5.46 -8.48 3.62
CA GLY A 141 -4.30 -8.22 4.49
C GLY A 141 -4.26 -6.78 5.00
N SER A 142 -4.31 -6.56 6.29
CA SER A 142 -4.23 -5.23 6.91
C SER A 142 -2.80 -4.76 7.13
N ALA A 143 -2.62 -3.44 7.31
CA ALA A 143 -1.35 -2.81 7.64
C ALA A 143 -0.24 -3.03 6.58
N ASN A 144 -0.60 -3.07 5.31
CA ASN A 144 0.35 -3.04 4.21
C ASN A 144 0.68 -1.61 3.80
N THR A 145 1.94 -1.36 3.47
CA THR A 145 2.41 -0.10 2.88
C THR A 145 2.99 -0.39 1.50
N ALA A 146 2.35 0.07 0.45
CA ALA A 146 2.76 -0.07 -0.94
C ALA A 146 2.94 1.31 -1.57
N VAL A 147 4.15 1.68 -1.92
CA VAL A 147 4.48 2.96 -2.57
C VAL A 147 5.27 2.68 -3.86
N GLY A 148 4.63 2.83 -4.98
CA GLY A 148 5.16 2.54 -6.30
C GLY A 148 4.10 1.93 -7.20
N LYS A 149 4.26 2.08 -8.50
CA LYS A 149 3.37 1.41 -9.46
C LYS A 149 3.43 -0.10 -9.23
N THR A 150 2.28 -0.76 -9.12
CA THR A 150 2.13 -2.22 -8.91
C THR A 150 2.86 -2.79 -7.67
N ALA A 151 3.29 -1.94 -6.73
CA ALA A 151 3.86 -2.43 -5.47
C ALA A 151 2.82 -3.28 -4.70
N LEU A 152 3.20 -4.48 -4.26
CA LEU A 152 2.33 -5.46 -3.56
C LEU A 152 1.00 -5.72 -4.28
N ALA A 153 0.96 -5.70 -5.61
CA ALA A 153 -0.29 -5.81 -6.36
C ALA A 153 -1.12 -7.05 -5.99
N ASP A 154 -0.49 -8.20 -5.79
CA ASP A 154 -1.14 -9.50 -5.52
C ASP A 154 -1.22 -9.88 -4.03
N CYS A 155 -0.91 -8.96 -3.10
CA CYS A 155 -0.69 -9.28 -1.70
C CYS A 155 -1.99 -9.51 -0.91
N ALA A 156 -2.21 -10.76 -0.45
CA ALA A 156 -3.38 -11.17 0.34
C ALA A 156 -3.17 -11.05 1.86
N ASN A 157 -1.92 -11.10 2.37
CA ASN A 157 -1.62 -11.03 3.79
C ASN A 157 -1.05 -9.67 4.20
N GLY A 158 -1.01 -9.40 5.51
CA GLY A 158 -0.66 -8.09 6.06
C GLY A 158 0.77 -7.93 6.56
N GLY A 159 1.07 -6.69 6.95
CA GLY A 159 2.35 -6.35 7.58
C GLY A 159 3.51 -6.17 6.59
N ASN A 160 3.25 -6.11 5.27
CA ASN A 160 4.30 -5.90 4.29
C ASN A 160 4.53 -4.40 4.04
N THR A 161 5.78 -4.01 3.85
CA THR A 161 6.19 -2.68 3.40
C THR A 161 6.95 -2.82 2.09
N ALA A 162 6.44 -2.25 1.02
CA ALA A 162 7.07 -2.21 -0.29
C ALA A 162 7.14 -0.78 -0.82
N VAL A 163 8.34 -0.34 -1.18
CA VAL A 163 8.61 0.98 -1.71
C VAL A 163 9.48 0.86 -2.95
N GLY A 164 8.92 1.07 -4.11
CA GLY A 164 9.56 0.97 -5.41
C GLY A 164 8.60 0.48 -6.49
N LEU A 165 8.96 0.68 -7.76
CA LEU A 165 8.26 0.08 -8.89
C LEU A 165 8.30 -1.44 -8.72
N GLU A 166 7.13 -2.09 -8.79
CA GLU A 166 6.99 -3.56 -8.73
C GLU A 166 7.57 -4.22 -7.46
N ALA A 167 7.90 -3.44 -6.42
CA ALA A 167 8.38 -3.99 -5.16
C ALA A 167 7.37 -4.98 -4.57
N GLY A 168 7.79 -6.23 -4.38
CA GLY A 168 6.95 -7.32 -3.89
C GLY A 168 5.79 -7.71 -4.81
N LEU A 169 5.91 -7.49 -6.13
CA LEU A 169 4.85 -7.73 -7.11
C LEU A 169 4.21 -9.12 -6.97
N SER A 170 5.00 -10.16 -6.82
CA SER A 170 4.54 -11.56 -6.75
C SER A 170 4.15 -12.02 -5.34
N VAL A 171 4.19 -11.15 -4.32
CA VAL A 171 3.81 -11.52 -2.94
C VAL A 171 2.33 -11.86 -2.91
N THR A 172 2.00 -13.12 -2.61
CA THR A 172 0.62 -13.59 -2.48
C THR A 172 0.22 -13.73 -1.02
N THR A 173 0.73 -14.73 -0.32
CA THR A 173 0.44 -14.99 1.09
C THR A 173 1.64 -14.69 2.01
N GLY A 174 2.73 -14.14 1.46
CA GLY A 174 3.87 -13.64 2.24
C GLY A 174 3.46 -12.49 3.18
N TYR A 175 4.10 -12.38 4.34
CA TYR A 175 3.76 -11.37 5.34
C TYR A 175 5.00 -10.85 6.08
N ASN A 176 4.89 -9.66 6.68
CA ASN A 176 5.98 -9.02 7.43
C ASN A 176 7.28 -8.86 6.62
N ASN A 177 7.19 -8.64 5.31
CA ASN A 177 8.35 -8.36 4.48
C ASN A 177 8.58 -6.85 4.37
N THR A 178 9.84 -6.43 4.30
CA THR A 178 10.27 -5.05 4.05
C THR A 178 11.06 -5.01 2.75
N LEU A 179 10.51 -4.40 1.72
CA LEU A 179 10.97 -4.45 0.33
C LEU A 179 11.17 -3.01 -0.17
N VAL A 180 12.40 -2.58 -0.38
CA VAL A 180 12.72 -1.20 -0.77
C VAL A 180 13.65 -1.18 -1.97
N GLY A 181 13.15 -0.75 -3.09
CA GLY A 181 13.82 -0.68 -4.39
C GLY A 181 12.91 -1.18 -5.51
N GLU A 182 13.24 -0.83 -6.75
CA GLU A 182 12.60 -1.41 -7.94
C GLU A 182 12.80 -2.92 -7.92
N ASP A 183 11.73 -3.71 -8.16
CA ASP A 183 11.74 -5.18 -8.15
C ASP A 183 12.30 -5.82 -6.85
N ALA A 184 12.38 -5.06 -5.75
CA ALA A 184 12.82 -5.62 -4.48
C ALA A 184 11.80 -6.66 -3.98
N GLY A 185 12.23 -7.90 -3.75
CA GLY A 185 11.39 -8.99 -3.30
C GLY A 185 10.33 -9.44 -4.31
N ASP A 186 10.46 -9.12 -5.60
CA ASP A 186 9.50 -9.46 -6.66
C ASP A 186 9.32 -10.98 -6.85
N THR A 187 10.29 -11.79 -6.46
CA THR A 187 10.24 -13.25 -6.51
C THR A 187 9.52 -13.89 -5.32
N ILE A 188 9.26 -13.14 -4.24
CA ILE A 188 8.57 -13.66 -3.05
C ILE A 188 7.11 -13.99 -3.41
N THR A 189 6.66 -15.19 -3.04
CA THR A 189 5.25 -15.56 -3.11
C THR A 189 4.65 -15.78 -1.72
N THR A 190 5.18 -16.72 -0.96
CA THR A 190 4.71 -17.10 0.38
C THR A 190 5.72 -16.79 1.49
N GLY A 191 6.92 -16.35 1.14
CA GLY A 191 7.99 -16.02 2.07
C GLY A 191 7.62 -14.92 3.06
N PHE A 192 8.16 -14.96 4.27
CA PHE A 192 7.84 -13.99 5.32
C PHE A 192 9.06 -13.51 6.11
N GLY A 193 8.93 -12.32 6.69
CA GLY A 193 9.96 -11.74 7.55
C GLY A 193 11.25 -11.38 6.81
N ASN A 194 11.20 -11.20 5.49
CA ASN A 194 12.36 -10.84 4.70
C ASN A 194 12.55 -9.33 4.65
N THR A 195 13.80 -8.89 4.60
CA THR A 195 14.19 -7.50 4.35
C THR A 195 15.03 -7.47 3.08
N CYS A 196 14.49 -6.90 2.00
CA CYS A 196 15.17 -6.74 0.72
C CYS A 196 15.32 -5.25 0.41
N VAL A 197 16.55 -4.78 0.28
CA VAL A 197 16.85 -3.37 0.03
C VAL A 197 17.81 -3.23 -1.14
N GLY A 198 17.33 -2.60 -2.19
CA GLY A 198 18.04 -2.35 -3.45
C GLY A 198 17.28 -2.88 -4.65
N ILE A 199 17.69 -2.45 -5.84
CA ILE A 199 17.06 -2.88 -7.10
C ILE A 199 17.27 -4.38 -7.27
N ASN A 200 16.17 -5.12 -7.54
CA ASN A 200 16.17 -6.56 -7.78
C ASN A 200 16.89 -7.36 -6.65
N ALA A 201 16.78 -6.87 -5.41
CA ALA A 201 17.26 -7.59 -4.23
C ALA A 201 16.21 -8.58 -3.78
N ASN A 202 16.50 -9.88 -3.88
CA ASN A 202 15.52 -10.95 -3.69
C ASN A 202 15.97 -11.98 -2.64
N PRO A 203 15.06 -12.66 -1.92
CA PRO A 203 15.44 -13.82 -1.14
C PRO A 203 15.89 -14.97 -2.06
N SER A 204 16.51 -15.98 -1.49
CA SER A 204 17.03 -17.13 -2.23
C SER A 204 15.95 -17.98 -2.90
N LEU A 205 14.73 -17.95 -2.38
CA LEU A 205 13.57 -18.72 -2.86
C LEU A 205 12.29 -17.91 -2.65
N ALA A 206 11.27 -18.20 -3.43
CA ALA A 206 9.96 -17.56 -3.36
C ALA A 206 9.23 -17.73 -2.00
N ASN A 207 9.53 -18.78 -1.28
CA ASN A 207 9.07 -19.06 0.08
C ASN A 207 10.13 -18.77 1.15
N GLY A 208 11.22 -18.08 0.81
CA GLY A 208 12.32 -17.77 1.73
C GLY A 208 11.87 -17.03 2.99
N GLU A 209 12.51 -17.33 4.12
CA GLU A 209 12.11 -16.82 5.44
C GLU A 209 13.25 -16.09 6.14
N LYS A 210 12.93 -14.92 6.73
CA LYS A 210 13.84 -14.20 7.65
C LYS A 210 15.22 -13.95 7.04
N GLN A 211 15.24 -13.58 5.76
CA GLN A 211 16.47 -13.21 5.06
C GLN A 211 16.62 -11.68 5.05
N ILE A 212 17.84 -11.20 5.20
CA ILE A 212 18.20 -9.80 4.95
C ILE A 212 19.05 -9.77 3.69
N VAL A 213 18.58 -9.11 2.64
CA VAL A 213 19.25 -8.99 1.34
C VAL A 213 19.42 -7.51 1.02
N ILE A 214 20.66 -7.03 0.97
CA ILE A 214 20.96 -5.62 0.74
C ILE A 214 21.94 -5.50 -0.44
N GLY A 215 21.51 -4.83 -1.51
CA GLY A 215 22.38 -4.56 -2.64
C GLY A 215 21.68 -4.54 -3.98
N TYR A 216 22.41 -4.81 -5.05
CA TYR A 216 21.96 -4.64 -6.42
C TYR A 216 21.95 -5.96 -7.18
N ASP A 217 20.82 -6.31 -7.79
CA ASP A 217 20.66 -7.41 -8.74
C ASP A 217 21.25 -8.75 -8.24
N PHE A 218 20.77 -9.21 -7.07
CA PHE A 218 21.17 -10.52 -6.58
C PHE A 218 20.16 -11.12 -5.59
N SER A 219 20.26 -12.43 -5.40
CA SER A 219 19.45 -13.18 -4.43
C SER A 219 20.26 -13.54 -3.19
N GLY A 220 19.57 -13.58 -2.06
CA GLY A 220 20.12 -14.00 -0.77
C GLY A 220 20.63 -15.45 -0.74
N ASN A 221 21.31 -15.83 0.34
CA ASN A 221 21.96 -17.13 0.46
C ASN A 221 21.23 -18.13 1.38
N GLY A 222 19.93 -17.97 1.54
CA GLY A 222 19.08 -18.89 2.32
C GLY A 222 18.52 -18.29 3.59
N ASP A 223 17.65 -19.03 4.23
CA ASP A 223 16.90 -18.61 5.40
C ASP A 223 17.77 -18.29 6.62
N ASN A 224 17.30 -17.36 7.44
CA ASN A 224 17.99 -16.89 8.63
C ASN A 224 19.41 -16.37 8.35
N LYS A 225 19.62 -15.70 7.23
CA LYS A 225 20.90 -15.13 6.82
C LYS A 225 20.78 -13.68 6.40
N ILE A 226 21.87 -12.94 6.56
CA ILE A 226 22.10 -11.66 5.92
C ILE A 226 23.04 -11.86 4.73
N SER A 227 22.71 -11.24 3.60
CA SER A 227 23.52 -11.20 2.38
C SER A 227 23.63 -9.77 1.90
N MET A 228 24.83 -9.28 1.60
CA MET A 228 25.07 -7.91 1.14
C MET A 228 26.04 -7.91 -0.05
N GLY A 229 25.65 -7.22 -1.12
CA GLY A 229 26.50 -7.13 -2.32
C GLY A 229 25.74 -6.97 -3.61
N SER A 230 26.18 -7.69 -4.64
CA SER A 230 25.58 -7.66 -5.98
C SER A 230 25.78 -8.98 -6.70
N SER A 231 25.25 -9.11 -7.92
CA SER A 231 25.50 -10.26 -8.81
C SER A 231 27.00 -10.50 -9.10
N ALA A 232 27.84 -9.47 -8.98
CA ALA A 232 29.30 -9.59 -9.16
C ALA A 232 30.03 -10.19 -7.94
N GLY A 233 29.41 -10.16 -6.75
CA GLY A 233 29.95 -10.71 -5.51
C GLY A 233 29.23 -10.16 -4.29
N TYR A 234 29.15 -10.98 -3.25
CA TYR A 234 28.48 -10.61 -2.01
C TYR A 234 29.10 -11.27 -0.79
N VAL A 235 28.82 -10.71 0.38
CA VAL A 235 29.15 -11.32 1.68
C VAL A 235 27.88 -11.79 2.36
N TRP A 236 27.98 -12.85 3.15
CA TRP A 236 26.82 -13.32 3.90
C TRP A 236 27.22 -13.84 5.28
N ASN A 237 26.26 -13.87 6.21
CA ASN A 237 26.42 -14.46 7.52
C ASN A 237 25.11 -15.15 7.97
N SER A 238 25.20 -16.15 8.82
CA SER A 238 24.06 -16.87 9.37
C SER A 238 23.71 -16.35 10.76
N PHE A 239 22.42 -16.07 11.02
CA PHE A 239 21.96 -15.69 12.35
C PHE A 239 22.00 -16.83 13.36
N THR A 240 22.10 -18.08 12.90
CA THR A 240 21.95 -19.27 13.74
C THR A 240 23.27 -20.03 14.01
N ALA A 241 24.31 -19.82 13.21
CA ALA A 241 25.44 -20.72 13.22
C ALA A 241 26.84 -20.08 13.28
N ASN A 242 27.02 -18.82 12.90
CA ASN A 242 28.35 -18.21 12.77
C ASN A 242 28.40 -16.77 13.27
N ASN A 243 29.42 -16.45 14.06
CA ASN A 243 29.73 -15.08 14.50
C ASN A 243 30.75 -14.38 13.58
N THR A 244 31.17 -15.02 12.49
CA THR A 244 32.16 -14.49 11.55
C THR A 244 31.53 -14.26 10.17
N TRP A 245 31.88 -13.14 9.52
CA TRP A 245 31.45 -12.85 8.16
C TRP A 245 32.18 -13.75 7.17
N THR A 246 31.44 -14.46 6.33
CA THR A 246 32.00 -15.26 5.25
C THR A 246 31.87 -14.48 3.93
N GLN A 247 33.00 -14.16 3.31
CA GLN A 247 33.03 -13.61 1.97
C GLN A 247 32.96 -14.75 0.95
N VAL A 248 31.95 -14.77 0.11
CA VAL A 248 31.96 -15.60 -1.09
C VAL A 248 32.77 -14.82 -2.14
N SER A 249 34.07 -15.08 -2.20
CA SER A 249 34.94 -14.47 -3.20
C SER A 249 35.22 -15.48 -4.32
N ASP A 250 35.32 -14.94 -5.54
CA ASP A 250 35.84 -15.69 -6.68
C ASP A 250 37.22 -16.31 -6.34
N GLU A 251 37.38 -17.60 -6.56
CA GLU A 251 38.66 -18.31 -6.32
C GLU A 251 39.83 -17.64 -7.03
N ARG A 252 39.57 -16.84 -8.07
CA ARG A 252 40.58 -16.07 -8.81
C ARG A 252 41.24 -14.96 -7.98
N THR A 253 40.59 -14.42 -6.97
CA THR A 253 41.16 -13.37 -6.11
C THR A 253 41.93 -13.91 -4.91
N LYS A 254 41.83 -15.20 -4.63
CA LYS A 254 42.55 -15.88 -3.53
C LYS A 254 43.76 -16.70 -3.98
N LYS A 255 44.26 -16.53 -5.20
CA LYS A 255 45.52 -17.12 -5.60
C LYS A 255 46.65 -16.50 -4.77
N ASN A 256 47.28 -17.35 -3.92
CA ASN A 256 48.48 -17.09 -3.11
C ASN A 256 48.23 -16.40 -1.75
N ILE A 257 47.18 -16.73 -1.04
CA ILE A 257 47.24 -16.63 0.43
C ILE A 257 47.90 -17.94 0.91
N GLU A 258 49.22 -18.02 0.80
CA GLU A 258 49.99 -18.92 1.62
C GLU A 258 49.84 -18.47 3.10
N SER A 259 49.70 -19.41 4.02
CA SER A 259 49.75 -19.09 5.43
C SER A 259 51.09 -18.41 5.70
N ASP A 260 51.05 -17.11 5.90
CA ASP A 260 52.22 -16.34 6.25
C ASP A 260 52.55 -16.60 7.72
N ASP A 261 53.49 -17.47 7.97
CA ASP A 261 54.02 -17.79 9.30
C ASP A 261 54.75 -16.58 9.93
N LEU A 262 54.76 -15.40 9.29
CA LEU A 262 55.44 -14.19 9.74
C LEU A 262 54.74 -13.44 10.88
N GLY A 263 53.51 -13.79 11.24
CA GLY A 263 52.71 -12.99 12.17
C GLY A 263 53.22 -13.01 13.64
N LEU A 264 53.86 -14.06 14.11
CA LEU A 264 54.28 -14.19 15.51
C LEU A 264 55.77 -13.95 15.72
N GLU A 265 56.65 -14.27 14.77
CA GLU A 265 58.08 -14.02 14.89
C GLU A 265 58.48 -12.53 14.74
N PHE A 266 57.69 -11.74 14.04
CA PHE A 266 57.96 -10.31 13.86
C PHE A 266 57.66 -9.49 15.13
N ILE A 267 56.78 -9.94 15.99
CA ILE A 267 56.40 -9.24 17.23
C ILE A 267 57.38 -9.56 18.40
N ASN A 268 58.17 -10.61 18.29
CA ASN A 268 59.09 -11.08 19.35
C ASN A 268 60.57 -10.71 19.09
N LYS A 269 60.86 -9.83 18.12
CA LYS A 269 62.16 -9.18 17.95
C LYS A 269 62.01 -7.68 18.22
#